data_a06bd76500390b1cf5aeb41fb8a3447b
#
_entry.id   a06bd76500390b1cf5aeb41fb8a3447b
#
_cell.length_a   1.000
_cell.length_b   1.000
_cell.length_c   1.000
_cell.angle_alpha   90.00
_cell.angle_beta   90.00
_cell.angle_gamma   90.00
#
_symmetry.space_group_name_H-M   'P 1'
#
loop_
_entity.id
_entity.type
_entity.pdbx_description
1 polymer ?
#
loop_
_entity_poly.entity_id
_entity_poly.type
_entity_poly.pdbx_seq_one_letter_code
_entity_poly.pdbx_strand_id
1 'polypeptide(L)'
;MYRHFLVPVGDIGSCIEATGHAVAFAQSMGARVTFLPILYQHAATLHRQDGRAGDVRERALELLARAEAAARAQGVPYSSIAASDETSFDSIVAAAVKSGCDLICIAPGQRMTEAADVVLAPSDGSGADNVAVLICAADSRPATSRVIGRLLDEHRAIADTVHALLDMVRTARIAGQQPEPISMREAVKHLRDLQIRRHRLKEAARFFARLRERTSVADAELDELECQHRRNIQLLDELTELVERDSEPRVPVGRLEQALSAYAQFAWEHLGREEGVVLPAARRYLRDEDWNEMATAFDATAADSDTVKT
;
A
#
# COMPACT_ATOMS: atom_id res chain seq x y z
N MET A 1 -15.04 25.02 5.95
CA MET A 1 -14.41 23.86 6.59
C MET A 1 -14.62 22.68 5.65
N TYR A 2 -13.56 22.03 5.21
CA TYR A 2 -13.63 20.92 4.25
C TYR A 2 -14.32 19.72 4.86
N ARG A 3 -15.17 19.03 4.09
CA ARG A 3 -16.02 17.93 4.57
C ARG A 3 -15.90 16.65 3.75
N HIS A 4 -15.40 16.75 2.54
CA HIS A 4 -15.30 15.62 1.63
C HIS A 4 -14.04 15.71 0.78
N PHE A 5 -13.08 14.81 1.02
CA PHE A 5 -11.79 14.80 0.35
C PHE A 5 -11.80 13.82 -0.83
N LEU A 6 -11.21 14.20 -1.94
CA LEU A 6 -10.77 13.24 -2.97
C LEU A 6 -9.30 12.94 -2.73
N VAL A 7 -8.95 11.66 -2.69
CA VAL A 7 -7.57 11.18 -2.51
C VAL A 7 -7.20 10.24 -3.64
N PRO A 8 -6.38 10.71 -4.58
CA PRO A 8 -5.80 9.84 -5.59
C PRO A 8 -4.83 8.85 -4.93
N VAL A 9 -5.05 7.53 -5.14
CA VAL A 9 -4.21 6.47 -4.60
C VAL A 9 -3.36 5.84 -5.70
N GLY A 10 -2.07 5.69 -5.44
CA GLY A 10 -1.10 5.17 -6.40
C GLY A 10 -0.01 4.35 -5.71
N ASP A 11 0.76 3.60 -6.49
CA ASP A 11 1.77 2.64 -6.04
C ASP A 11 3.15 3.25 -5.73
N ILE A 12 3.35 4.53 -5.97
CA ILE A 12 4.59 5.22 -5.60
C ILE A 12 4.58 5.66 -4.13
N GLY A 13 5.73 5.59 -3.47
CA GLY A 13 5.86 5.86 -2.04
C GLY A 13 5.25 7.20 -1.61
N SER A 14 5.43 8.27 -2.39
CA SER A 14 4.84 9.58 -2.10
C SER A 14 3.30 9.58 -2.13
N CYS A 15 2.67 8.76 -2.98
CA CYS A 15 1.21 8.61 -3.01
C CYS A 15 0.70 7.84 -1.79
N ILE A 16 1.41 6.78 -1.40
CA ILE A 16 1.08 5.99 -0.20
C ILE A 16 1.14 6.90 1.03
N GLU A 17 2.21 7.68 1.18
CA GLU A 17 2.36 8.63 2.27
C GLU A 17 1.29 9.73 2.25
N ALA A 18 0.97 10.28 1.09
CA ALA A 18 -0.09 11.28 0.94
C ALA A 18 -1.47 10.72 1.32
N THR A 19 -1.73 9.44 0.98
CA THR A 19 -2.96 8.74 1.39
C THR A 19 -3.07 8.66 2.90
N GLY A 20 -2.01 8.22 3.60
CA GLY A 20 -1.99 8.17 5.06
C GLY A 20 -2.22 9.53 5.71
N HIS A 21 -1.56 10.59 5.21
CA HIS A 21 -1.76 11.96 5.69
C HIS A 21 -3.17 12.46 5.43
N ALA A 22 -3.74 12.21 4.26
CA ALA A 22 -5.09 12.63 3.91
C ALA A 22 -6.14 11.98 4.81
N VAL A 23 -6.00 10.69 5.11
CA VAL A 23 -6.90 9.96 6.02
C VAL A 23 -6.79 10.50 7.45
N ALA A 24 -5.57 10.71 7.96
CA ALA A 24 -5.37 11.29 9.28
C ALA A 24 -5.91 12.73 9.38
N PHE A 25 -5.78 13.51 8.32
CA PHE A 25 -6.34 14.86 8.25
C PHE A 25 -7.88 14.81 8.21
N ALA A 26 -8.45 13.92 7.40
CA ALA A 26 -9.90 13.74 7.34
C ALA A 26 -10.47 13.33 8.70
N GLN A 27 -9.80 12.43 9.45
CA GLN A 27 -10.17 12.06 10.80
C GLN A 27 -10.22 13.30 11.71
N SER A 28 -9.17 14.13 11.70
CA SER A 28 -9.09 15.33 12.54
C SER A 28 -10.17 16.37 12.23
N MET A 29 -10.65 16.40 10.99
CA MET A 29 -11.68 17.32 10.51
C MET A 29 -13.10 16.78 10.63
N GLY A 30 -13.29 15.50 10.94
CA GLY A 30 -14.58 14.82 10.85
C GLY A 30 -15.10 14.75 9.41
N ALA A 31 -14.19 14.68 8.42
CA ALA A 31 -14.50 14.62 7.00
C ALA A 31 -14.59 13.18 6.51
N ARG A 32 -15.23 13.00 5.35
CA ARG A 32 -15.22 11.73 4.61
C ARG A 32 -14.22 11.77 3.46
N VAL A 33 -13.84 10.59 2.97
CA VAL A 33 -12.86 10.47 1.88
C VAL A 33 -13.44 9.68 0.72
N THR A 34 -13.14 10.10 -0.50
CA THR A 34 -13.32 9.30 -1.72
C THR A 34 -11.98 8.96 -2.32
N PHE A 35 -11.69 7.68 -2.48
CA PHE A 35 -10.46 7.19 -3.10
C PHE A 35 -10.62 7.04 -4.61
N LEU A 36 -9.63 7.53 -5.36
CA LEU A 36 -9.51 7.40 -6.82
C LEU A 36 -8.20 6.67 -7.13
N PRO A 37 -8.23 5.39 -7.58
CA PRO A 37 -7.01 4.71 -7.96
C PRO A 37 -6.45 5.30 -9.26
N ILE A 38 -5.15 5.64 -9.22
CA ILE A 38 -4.39 6.15 -10.35
C ILE A 38 -3.27 5.17 -10.67
N LEU A 39 -3.30 4.63 -11.88
CA LEU A 39 -2.29 3.71 -12.36
C LEU A 39 -1.27 4.46 -13.20
N TYR A 40 -0.07 4.65 -12.66
CA TYR A 40 0.99 5.32 -13.40
C TYR A 40 1.47 4.45 -14.56
N GLN A 41 1.51 5.01 -15.77
CA GLN A 41 1.88 4.29 -17.00
C GLN A 41 3.30 3.68 -16.99
N HIS A 42 4.14 3.95 -15.99
CA HIS A 42 5.46 3.34 -15.86
C HIS A 42 5.40 1.83 -15.56
N ALA A 43 4.38 1.36 -14.86
CA ALA A 43 4.11 -0.07 -14.73
C ALA A 43 3.61 -0.69 -16.05
N ALA A 44 2.87 0.09 -16.85
CA ALA A 44 2.32 -0.36 -18.13
C ALA A 44 3.37 -0.54 -19.24
N THR A 45 4.54 0.13 -19.17
CA THR A 45 5.58 0.00 -20.20
C THR A 45 6.45 -1.25 -20.04
N LEU A 46 6.63 -1.76 -18.83
CA LEU A 46 7.37 -3.01 -18.60
C LEU A 46 6.50 -4.26 -18.88
N HIS A 47 5.17 -4.16 -18.79
CA HIS A 47 4.24 -5.29 -18.97
C HIS A 47 3.45 -5.26 -20.29
N ARG A 48 3.62 -4.23 -21.13
CA ARG A 48 2.92 -4.12 -22.44
C ARG A 48 3.27 -5.21 -23.46
N GLN A 49 4.32 -6.00 -23.20
CA GLN A 49 4.68 -7.10 -24.10
C GLN A 49 3.84 -8.37 -23.92
N ASP A 50 3.10 -8.53 -22.79
CA ASP A 50 2.37 -9.77 -22.49
C ASP A 50 0.85 -9.66 -22.31
N GLY A 51 0.23 -8.52 -22.62
CA GLY A 51 -1.23 -8.46 -22.89
C GLY A 51 -2.18 -8.59 -21.70
N ARG A 52 -1.76 -8.26 -20.46
CA ARG A 52 -2.59 -8.48 -19.26
C ARG A 52 -3.27 -7.21 -18.73
N ALA A 53 -4.44 -6.87 -19.31
CA ALA A 53 -5.37 -5.90 -18.70
C ALA A 53 -5.82 -6.31 -17.28
N GLY A 54 -5.66 -7.58 -16.91
CA GLY A 54 -5.93 -8.13 -15.59
C GLY A 54 -5.06 -7.55 -14.49
N ASP A 55 -3.74 -7.43 -14.73
CA ASP A 55 -2.76 -6.97 -13.75
C ASP A 55 -3.02 -5.52 -13.29
N VAL A 56 -3.42 -4.66 -14.23
CA VAL A 56 -3.73 -3.25 -13.98
C VAL A 56 -4.93 -3.11 -13.04
N ARG A 57 -5.97 -3.90 -13.28
CA ARG A 57 -7.18 -3.90 -12.43
C ARG A 57 -6.90 -4.43 -11.03
N GLU A 58 -6.07 -5.47 -10.92
CA GLU A 58 -5.72 -6.06 -9.62
C GLU A 58 -4.88 -5.12 -8.78
N ARG A 59 -3.93 -4.41 -9.38
CA ARG A 59 -3.19 -3.34 -8.72
C ARG A 59 -4.10 -2.23 -8.21
N ALA A 60 -5.07 -1.80 -9.02
CA ALA A 60 -6.06 -0.82 -8.58
C ALA A 60 -6.87 -1.30 -7.37
N LEU A 61 -7.28 -2.56 -7.37
CA LEU A 61 -8.01 -3.17 -6.24
C LEU A 61 -7.14 -3.29 -4.98
N GLU A 62 -5.86 -3.65 -5.11
CA GLU A 62 -4.90 -3.64 -4.01
C GLU A 62 -4.79 -2.25 -3.38
N LEU A 63 -4.51 -1.23 -4.21
CA LEU A 63 -4.34 0.14 -3.75
C LEU A 63 -5.58 0.66 -3.02
N LEU A 64 -6.77 0.37 -3.56
CA LEU A 64 -8.03 0.68 -2.90
C LEU A 64 -8.17 -0.06 -1.58
N ALA A 65 -7.92 -1.35 -1.54
CA ALA A 65 -8.04 -2.16 -0.32
C ALA A 65 -7.14 -1.63 0.80
N ARG A 66 -5.90 -1.23 0.49
CA ARG A 66 -4.96 -0.61 1.44
C ARG A 66 -5.46 0.75 1.94
N ALA A 67 -5.91 1.62 1.04
CA ALA A 67 -6.45 2.93 1.42
C ALA A 67 -7.73 2.81 2.26
N GLU A 68 -8.62 1.90 1.91
CA GLU A 68 -9.83 1.60 2.67
C GLU A 68 -9.54 1.01 4.04
N ALA A 69 -8.49 0.17 4.16
CA ALA A 69 -8.03 -0.34 5.44
C ALA A 69 -7.54 0.79 6.36
N ALA A 70 -6.77 1.73 5.83
CA ALA A 70 -6.33 2.92 6.54
C ALA A 70 -7.52 3.76 7.06
N ALA A 71 -8.52 4.01 6.19
CA ALA A 71 -9.71 4.77 6.56
C ALA A 71 -10.54 4.04 7.63
N ARG A 72 -10.73 2.73 7.48
CA ARG A 72 -11.44 1.87 8.44
C ARG A 72 -10.78 1.88 9.82
N ALA A 73 -9.46 1.71 9.87
CA ALA A 73 -8.70 1.70 11.11
C ALA A 73 -8.81 3.04 11.88
N GLN A 74 -8.95 4.14 11.17
CA GLN A 74 -9.12 5.47 11.76
C GLN A 74 -10.58 5.91 11.93
N GLY A 75 -11.56 5.05 11.58
CA GLY A 75 -12.98 5.38 11.68
C GLY A 75 -13.42 6.51 10.72
N VAL A 76 -12.69 6.72 9.63
CA VAL A 76 -13.02 7.73 8.61
C VAL A 76 -14.03 7.16 7.62
N PRO A 77 -15.19 7.79 7.42
CA PRO A 77 -16.14 7.37 6.39
C PRO A 77 -15.51 7.49 5.00
N TYR A 78 -15.62 6.44 4.20
CA TYR A 78 -15.01 6.43 2.89
C TYR A 78 -15.93 5.87 1.80
N SER A 79 -15.57 6.18 0.55
CA SER A 79 -16.08 5.57 -0.67
C SER A 79 -14.94 5.46 -1.68
N SER A 80 -15.12 4.60 -2.68
CA SER A 80 -14.13 4.40 -3.75
C SER A 80 -14.82 4.54 -5.09
N ILE A 81 -14.12 5.14 -6.06
CA ILE A 81 -14.60 5.26 -7.43
C ILE A 81 -13.72 4.43 -8.36
N ALA A 82 -14.25 4.09 -9.53
CA ALA A 82 -13.51 3.28 -10.50
C ALA A 82 -12.20 3.96 -10.92
N ALA A 83 -11.18 3.14 -11.20
CA ALA A 83 -9.91 3.63 -11.74
C ALA A 83 -10.16 4.44 -13.01
N SER A 84 -9.45 5.56 -13.14
CA SER A 84 -9.42 6.34 -14.36
C SER A 84 -8.22 5.93 -15.19
N ASP A 85 -8.43 5.70 -16.48
CA ASP A 85 -7.33 5.52 -17.44
C ASP A 85 -6.61 6.84 -17.72
N GLU A 86 -7.23 7.96 -17.37
CA GLU A 86 -6.69 9.30 -17.49
C GLU A 86 -6.09 9.74 -16.14
N THR A 87 -4.79 9.99 -16.15
CA THR A 87 -4.02 10.45 -14.97
C THR A 87 -3.76 11.94 -14.99
N SER A 88 -4.49 12.69 -15.82
CA SER A 88 -4.37 14.15 -15.90
C SER A 88 -4.96 14.81 -14.64
N PHE A 89 -4.43 15.96 -14.28
CA PHE A 89 -4.96 16.73 -13.15
C PHE A 89 -6.42 17.13 -13.39
N ASP A 90 -6.78 17.45 -14.62
CA ASP A 90 -8.15 17.81 -14.99
C ASP A 90 -9.13 16.65 -14.78
N SER A 91 -8.71 15.42 -15.03
CA SER A 91 -9.53 14.23 -14.75
C SER A 91 -9.75 14.02 -13.25
N ILE A 92 -8.72 14.32 -12.41
CA ILE A 92 -8.82 14.29 -10.95
C ILE A 92 -9.81 15.36 -10.46
N VAL A 93 -9.71 16.59 -10.98
CA VAL A 93 -10.64 17.70 -10.64
C VAL A 93 -12.06 17.33 -11.06
N ALA A 94 -12.26 16.82 -12.27
CA ALA A 94 -13.57 16.40 -12.75
C ALA A 94 -14.16 15.29 -11.87
N ALA A 95 -13.36 14.33 -11.43
CA ALA A 95 -13.77 13.30 -10.49
C ALA A 95 -14.17 13.88 -9.13
N ALA A 96 -13.43 14.86 -8.61
CA ALA A 96 -13.73 15.55 -7.36
C ALA A 96 -15.07 16.28 -7.43
N VAL A 97 -15.30 17.07 -8.48
CA VAL A 97 -16.56 17.80 -8.72
C VAL A 97 -17.72 16.81 -8.83
N LYS A 98 -17.58 15.75 -9.64
CA LYS A 98 -18.61 14.72 -9.82
C LYS A 98 -18.96 14.01 -8.52
N SER A 99 -17.98 13.79 -7.64
CA SER A 99 -18.17 13.13 -6.35
C SER A 99 -18.62 14.10 -5.24
N GLY A 100 -18.72 15.41 -5.52
CA GLY A 100 -19.06 16.43 -4.53
C GLY A 100 -17.98 16.60 -3.47
N CYS A 101 -16.70 16.43 -3.84
CA CYS A 101 -15.56 16.69 -2.97
C CYS A 101 -15.24 18.20 -2.96
N ASP A 102 -14.81 18.70 -1.81
CA ASP A 102 -14.43 20.11 -1.60
C ASP A 102 -12.91 20.28 -1.39
N LEU A 103 -12.16 19.18 -1.28
CA LEU A 103 -10.71 19.16 -1.16
C LEU A 103 -10.12 17.97 -1.94
N ILE A 104 -9.06 18.22 -2.69
CA ILE A 104 -8.21 17.17 -3.29
C ILE A 104 -6.90 17.11 -2.52
N CYS A 105 -6.52 15.92 -2.03
CA CYS A 105 -5.24 15.69 -1.35
C CYS A 105 -4.31 14.90 -2.28
N ILE A 106 -3.21 15.51 -2.73
CA ILE A 106 -2.28 14.91 -3.69
C ILE A 106 -0.86 14.79 -3.14
N ALA A 107 -0.10 13.86 -3.71
CA ALA A 107 1.33 13.71 -3.44
C ALA A 107 2.16 14.79 -4.17
N PRO A 108 3.34 15.16 -3.64
CA PRO A 108 4.30 15.99 -4.36
C PRO A 108 4.76 15.28 -5.63
N GLY A 109 4.87 16.01 -6.73
CA GLY A 109 5.37 15.46 -8.01
C GLY A 109 4.33 14.66 -8.82
N GLN A 110 3.12 14.49 -8.36
CA GLN A 110 2.00 14.20 -9.25
C GLN A 110 1.91 15.36 -10.23
N ARG A 111 2.18 15.09 -11.53
CA ARG A 111 2.45 16.11 -12.55
C ARG A 111 1.44 17.25 -12.52
N MET A 112 1.82 18.33 -11.86
CA MET A 112 1.09 19.60 -11.85
C MET A 112 1.67 20.59 -12.88
N THR A 113 2.45 20.10 -13.87
CA THR A 113 3.14 20.97 -14.82
C THR A 113 2.21 21.83 -15.67
N GLU A 114 0.91 21.49 -15.68
CA GLU A 114 -0.13 22.33 -16.33
C GLU A 114 -1.13 22.91 -15.33
N ALA A 115 -1.15 22.43 -14.09
CA ALA A 115 -2.16 22.81 -13.10
C ALA A 115 -1.82 24.06 -12.28
N ALA A 116 -0.57 24.49 -12.24
CA ALA A 116 -0.21 25.74 -11.56
C ALA A 116 -0.88 26.96 -12.21
N ASP A 117 -1.20 26.88 -13.50
CA ASP A 117 -1.92 27.92 -14.22
C ASP A 117 -3.44 27.82 -14.02
N VAL A 118 -3.97 26.62 -13.72
CA VAL A 118 -5.42 26.39 -13.53
C VAL A 118 -5.91 26.84 -12.16
N VAL A 119 -5.08 26.73 -11.12
CA VAL A 119 -5.46 27.15 -9.75
C VAL A 119 -5.55 28.70 -9.64
N LEU A 120 -4.95 29.44 -10.57
CA LEU A 120 -4.94 30.92 -10.59
C LEU A 120 -5.77 31.53 -11.71
N ALA A 121 -6.38 30.73 -12.59
CA ALA A 121 -7.25 31.24 -13.63
C ALA A 121 -8.62 31.63 -13.05
N PRO A 122 -9.17 32.80 -13.34
CA PRO A 122 -10.54 33.12 -12.99
C PRO A 122 -11.46 32.16 -13.75
N SER A 123 -12.28 31.45 -13.01
CA SER A 123 -13.16 30.42 -13.52
C SER A 123 -14.22 30.94 -14.46
N ASP A 124 -14.55 30.13 -15.43
CA ASP A 124 -15.67 30.33 -16.37
C ASP A 124 -17.04 29.86 -15.83
N GLY A 125 -17.14 29.67 -14.50
CA GLY A 125 -18.40 29.26 -13.87
C GLY A 125 -18.70 27.77 -13.98
N SER A 126 -17.71 26.94 -14.31
CA SER A 126 -17.88 25.47 -14.51
C SER A 126 -18.03 24.65 -13.23
N GLY A 127 -18.11 25.28 -12.05
CA GLY A 127 -18.26 24.58 -10.76
C GLY A 127 -16.94 24.02 -10.17
N ALA A 128 -15.83 24.08 -10.89
CA ALA A 128 -14.50 23.73 -10.40
C ALA A 128 -13.96 24.69 -9.32
N ASP A 129 -14.61 25.88 -9.20
CA ASP A 129 -14.21 26.98 -8.33
C ASP A 129 -14.26 26.70 -6.84
N ASN A 130 -14.87 25.60 -6.44
CA ASN A 130 -15.10 25.27 -5.04
C ASN A 130 -14.24 24.11 -4.51
N VAL A 131 -13.31 23.58 -5.32
CA VAL A 131 -12.46 22.47 -4.91
C VAL A 131 -11.04 22.97 -4.63
N ALA A 132 -10.64 22.90 -3.37
CA ALA A 132 -9.27 23.25 -2.98
C ALA A 132 -8.31 22.07 -3.22
N VAL A 133 -7.01 22.38 -3.32
CA VAL A 133 -5.94 21.37 -3.47
C VAL A 133 -4.98 21.49 -2.31
N LEU A 134 -4.74 20.36 -1.65
CA LEU A 134 -3.72 20.21 -0.61
C LEU A 134 -2.61 19.27 -1.12
N ILE A 135 -1.40 19.78 -1.17
CA ILE A 135 -0.22 18.96 -1.46
C ILE A 135 0.31 18.39 -0.15
N CYS A 136 0.21 17.07 0.00
CA CYS A 136 0.73 16.34 1.15
C CYS A 136 2.23 16.08 0.95
N ALA A 137 3.07 16.99 1.42
CA ALA A 137 4.51 16.88 1.25
C ALA A 137 5.08 15.66 1.99
N ALA A 138 6.03 14.98 1.33
CA ALA A 138 6.85 13.96 2.00
C ALA A 138 7.75 14.61 3.07
N ASP A 139 8.17 13.81 4.05
CA ASP A 139 9.10 14.28 5.08
C ASP A 139 10.46 14.64 4.46
N SER A 140 10.95 15.84 4.75
CA SER A 140 12.24 16.32 4.22
C SER A 140 13.45 15.81 5.02
N ARG A 141 13.24 15.15 6.17
CA ARG A 141 14.31 14.60 7.01
C ARG A 141 14.94 13.37 6.34
N PRO A 142 16.27 13.37 6.08
CA PRO A 142 16.89 12.30 5.29
C PRO A 142 16.81 10.91 5.93
N ALA A 143 16.90 10.83 7.26
CA ALA A 143 16.78 9.55 7.98
C ALA A 143 15.35 9.00 7.92
N THR A 144 14.35 9.84 8.14
CA THR A 144 12.92 9.48 8.02
C THR A 144 12.60 8.95 6.64
N SER A 145 12.98 9.70 5.59
CA SER A 145 12.76 9.29 4.20
C SER A 145 13.43 7.96 3.86
N ARG A 146 14.64 7.70 4.40
CA ARG A 146 15.31 6.40 4.19
C ARG A 146 14.59 5.25 4.87
N VAL A 147 14.21 5.41 6.14
CA VAL A 147 13.53 4.35 6.89
C VAL A 147 12.18 4.03 6.27
N ILE A 148 11.35 5.04 6.02
CA ILE A 148 10.03 4.86 5.42
C ILE A 148 10.16 4.31 4.00
N GLY A 149 11.06 4.85 3.18
CA GLY A 149 11.30 4.34 1.83
C GLY A 149 11.62 2.85 1.81
N ARG A 150 12.46 2.37 2.73
CA ARG A 150 12.76 0.93 2.85
C ARG A 150 11.57 0.08 3.28
N LEU A 151 10.77 0.56 4.23
CA LEU A 151 9.53 -0.13 4.61
C LEU A 151 8.58 -0.24 3.43
N LEU A 152 8.36 0.85 2.70
CA LEU A 152 7.50 0.86 1.52
C LEU A 152 8.06 0.01 0.37
N ASP A 153 9.38 -0.10 0.21
CA ASP A 153 9.99 -1.02 -0.76
C ASP A 153 9.77 -2.49 -0.37
N GLU A 154 9.79 -2.81 0.93
CA GLU A 154 9.45 -4.14 1.44
C GLU A 154 7.96 -4.45 1.23
N HIS A 155 7.06 -3.49 1.49
CA HIS A 155 5.63 -3.62 1.19
C HIS A 155 5.38 -3.89 -0.29
N ARG A 156 6.09 -3.18 -1.17
CA ARG A 156 6.00 -3.41 -2.62
C ARG A 156 6.48 -4.80 -2.99
N ALA A 157 7.61 -5.27 -2.45
CA ALA A 157 8.12 -6.61 -2.71
C ALA A 157 7.15 -7.71 -2.26
N ILE A 158 6.48 -7.52 -1.11
CA ILE A 158 5.43 -8.41 -0.63
C ILE A 158 4.25 -8.42 -1.61
N ALA A 159 3.76 -7.24 -2.00
CA ALA A 159 2.65 -7.11 -2.94
C ALA A 159 2.96 -7.76 -4.29
N ASP A 160 4.14 -7.50 -4.86
CA ASP A 160 4.59 -8.09 -6.12
C ASP A 160 4.64 -9.62 -6.06
N THR A 161 5.12 -10.16 -4.93
CA THR A 161 5.17 -11.62 -4.75
C THR A 161 3.77 -12.24 -4.64
N VAL A 162 2.84 -11.59 -3.95
CA VAL A 162 1.44 -12.04 -3.84
C VAL A 162 0.76 -12.00 -5.21
N HIS A 163 0.94 -10.93 -5.98
CA HIS A 163 0.41 -10.85 -7.35
C HIS A 163 0.99 -11.93 -8.25
N ALA A 164 2.30 -12.18 -8.20
CA ALA A 164 2.93 -13.24 -8.98
C ALA A 164 2.35 -14.63 -8.65
N LEU A 165 2.11 -14.93 -7.37
CA LEU A 165 1.48 -16.17 -6.93
C LEU A 165 0.04 -16.31 -7.45
N LEU A 166 -0.76 -15.24 -7.36
CA LEU A 166 -2.12 -15.23 -7.89
C LEU A 166 -2.14 -15.46 -9.40
N ASP A 167 -1.26 -14.81 -10.13
CA ASP A 167 -1.10 -14.93 -11.56
C ASP A 167 -0.73 -16.35 -12.01
N MET A 168 0.23 -17.00 -11.31
CA MET A 168 0.61 -18.39 -11.58
C MET A 168 -0.60 -19.32 -11.48
N VAL A 169 -1.40 -19.17 -10.42
CA VAL A 169 -2.58 -20.03 -10.18
C VAL A 169 -3.70 -19.76 -11.18
N ARG A 170 -3.98 -18.51 -11.49
CA ARG A 170 -5.03 -18.11 -12.44
C ARG A 170 -4.70 -18.53 -13.86
N THR A 171 -3.44 -18.34 -14.26
CA THR A 171 -2.96 -18.79 -15.58
C THR A 171 -3.10 -20.29 -15.71
N ALA A 172 -2.68 -21.06 -14.71
CA ALA A 172 -2.86 -22.52 -14.71
C ALA A 172 -4.34 -22.92 -14.76
N ARG A 173 -5.22 -22.24 -14.01
CA ARG A 173 -6.66 -22.49 -14.02
C ARG A 173 -7.28 -22.24 -15.39
N ILE A 174 -6.92 -21.13 -16.05
CA ILE A 174 -7.41 -20.81 -17.40
C ILE A 174 -6.95 -21.87 -18.42
N ALA A 175 -5.72 -22.36 -18.27
CA ALA A 175 -5.19 -23.43 -19.12
C ALA A 175 -5.73 -24.83 -18.79
N GLY A 176 -6.56 -24.97 -17.74
CA GLY A 176 -7.03 -26.28 -17.28
C GLY A 176 -5.92 -27.16 -16.71
N GLN A 177 -4.83 -26.55 -16.21
CA GLN A 177 -3.62 -27.19 -15.73
C GLN A 177 -3.39 -26.93 -14.23
N GLN A 178 -2.43 -27.62 -13.64
CA GLN A 178 -1.90 -27.29 -12.33
C GLN A 178 -0.75 -26.28 -12.48
N PRO A 179 -0.59 -25.33 -11.53
CA PRO A 179 0.59 -24.49 -11.51
C PRO A 179 1.85 -25.34 -11.31
N GLU A 180 2.99 -24.84 -11.81
CA GLU A 180 4.25 -25.55 -11.70
C GLU A 180 4.67 -25.65 -10.23
N PRO A 181 4.86 -26.88 -9.65
CA PRO A 181 4.98 -27.07 -8.20
C PRO A 181 6.26 -26.48 -7.60
N ILE A 182 7.38 -26.50 -8.34
CA ILE A 182 8.66 -25.98 -7.85
C ILE A 182 8.57 -24.46 -7.74
N SER A 183 8.13 -23.77 -8.79
CA SER A 183 7.96 -22.32 -8.81
C SER A 183 6.99 -21.84 -7.73
N MET A 184 5.90 -22.59 -7.50
CA MET A 184 4.94 -22.25 -6.44
C MET A 184 5.58 -22.36 -5.04
N ARG A 185 6.31 -23.43 -4.76
CA ARG A 185 7.02 -23.62 -3.48
C ARG A 185 8.06 -22.53 -3.26
N GLU A 186 8.85 -22.22 -4.28
CA GLU A 186 9.87 -21.16 -4.19
C GLU A 186 9.24 -19.79 -3.95
N ALA A 187 8.16 -19.46 -4.62
CA ALA A 187 7.46 -18.18 -4.45
C ALA A 187 6.82 -18.06 -3.05
N VAL A 188 6.18 -19.12 -2.53
CA VAL A 188 5.61 -19.12 -1.16
C VAL A 188 6.73 -19.02 -0.13
N LYS A 189 7.86 -19.73 -0.32
CA LYS A 189 9.04 -19.60 0.54
C LYS A 189 9.61 -18.18 0.52
N HIS A 190 9.70 -17.58 -0.65
CA HIS A 190 10.16 -16.20 -0.81
C HIS A 190 9.24 -15.21 -0.06
N LEU A 191 7.93 -15.35 -0.22
CA LEU A 191 6.93 -14.56 0.50
C LEU A 191 7.10 -14.68 2.01
N ARG A 192 7.29 -15.91 2.50
CA ARG A 192 7.53 -16.18 3.92
C ARG A 192 8.81 -15.50 4.44
N ASP A 193 9.89 -15.56 3.68
CA ASP A 193 11.16 -14.91 4.03
C ASP A 193 11.03 -13.38 4.05
N LEU A 194 10.33 -12.79 3.10
CA LEU A 194 10.02 -11.35 3.10
C LEU A 194 9.25 -10.96 4.34
N GLN A 195 8.15 -11.63 4.63
CA GLN A 195 7.24 -11.30 5.72
C GLN A 195 7.85 -11.53 7.11
N ILE A 196 8.48 -12.68 7.35
CA ILE A 196 8.89 -13.08 8.70
C ILE A 196 10.29 -12.60 9.03
N ARG A 197 11.24 -12.76 8.09
CA ARG A 197 12.66 -12.52 8.38
C ARG A 197 13.12 -11.10 8.08
N ARG A 198 12.49 -10.43 7.11
CA ARG A 198 12.90 -9.08 6.73
C ARG A 198 12.00 -8.03 7.33
N HIS A 199 10.72 -8.06 7.04
CA HIS A 199 9.77 -7.02 7.40
C HIS A 199 9.45 -7.00 8.89
N ARG A 200 8.83 -8.06 9.42
CA ARG A 200 8.40 -8.13 10.82
C ARG A 200 9.51 -7.89 11.85
N LEU A 201 10.74 -8.39 11.60
CA LEU A 201 11.84 -8.20 12.56
C LEU A 201 12.24 -6.73 12.71
N LYS A 202 12.18 -5.95 11.63
CA LYS A 202 12.49 -4.52 11.68
C LYS A 202 11.39 -3.74 12.39
N GLU A 203 10.14 -4.07 12.14
CA GLU A 203 8.99 -3.38 12.73
C GLU A 203 8.84 -3.65 14.22
N ALA A 204 8.67 -4.92 14.60
CA ALA A 204 8.36 -5.28 15.98
C ALA A 204 9.49 -4.93 16.94
N ALA A 205 10.75 -5.21 16.56
CA ALA A 205 11.88 -5.05 17.47
C ALA A 205 12.33 -3.58 17.64
N ARG A 206 12.03 -2.71 16.68
CA ARG A 206 12.59 -1.34 16.68
C ARG A 206 11.54 -0.26 16.45
N PHE A 207 10.72 -0.39 15.41
CA PHE A 207 9.79 0.65 14.99
C PHE A 207 8.62 0.77 15.97
N PHE A 208 7.91 -0.32 16.23
CA PHE A 208 6.76 -0.33 17.15
C PHE A 208 7.19 -0.04 18.59
N ALA A 209 8.28 -0.66 19.06
CA ALA A 209 8.81 -0.42 20.40
C ALA A 209 9.12 1.06 20.60
N ARG A 210 9.82 1.69 19.64
CA ARG A 210 10.18 3.11 19.74
C ARG A 210 8.94 4.02 19.67
N LEU A 211 7.95 3.68 18.86
CA LEU A 211 6.71 4.47 18.80
C LEU A 211 5.93 4.40 20.13
N ARG A 212 5.83 3.23 20.76
CA ARG A 212 5.22 3.07 22.11
C ARG A 212 5.93 3.89 23.19
N GLU A 213 7.26 4.05 23.11
CA GLU A 213 8.01 4.91 24.02
C GLU A 213 7.69 6.40 23.85
N ARG A 214 7.26 6.83 22.69
CA ARG A 214 6.99 8.24 22.36
C ARG A 214 5.53 8.65 22.51
N THR A 215 4.61 7.72 22.34
CA THR A 215 3.17 8.01 22.38
C THR A 215 2.33 6.75 22.62
N SER A 216 1.20 6.92 23.30
CA SER A 216 0.18 5.86 23.42
C SER A 216 -0.94 5.97 22.38
N VAL A 217 -0.91 6.96 21.50
CA VAL A 217 -1.98 7.21 20.52
C VAL A 217 -2.13 6.06 19.53
N ALA A 218 -1.04 5.36 19.23
CA ALA A 218 -1.03 4.23 18.29
C ALA A 218 -1.09 2.85 18.98
N ASP A 219 -1.12 2.76 20.32
CA ASP A 219 -1.00 1.48 21.05
C ASP A 219 -2.03 0.44 20.62
N ALA A 220 -3.30 0.85 20.51
CA ALA A 220 -4.36 -0.06 20.08
C ALA A 220 -4.14 -0.61 18.66
N GLU A 221 -3.62 0.22 17.76
CA GLU A 221 -3.30 -0.20 16.39
C GLU A 221 -2.08 -1.11 16.35
N LEU A 222 -1.05 -0.80 17.16
CA LEU A 222 0.12 -1.66 17.28
C LEU A 222 -0.22 -3.03 17.87
N ASP A 223 -1.13 -3.10 18.85
CA ASP A 223 -1.64 -4.36 19.41
C ASP A 223 -2.39 -5.18 18.35
N GLU A 224 -3.22 -4.54 17.54
CA GLU A 224 -3.91 -5.18 16.42
C GLU A 224 -2.92 -5.74 15.39
N LEU A 225 -1.92 -4.94 14.98
CA LEU A 225 -0.89 -5.38 14.03
C LEU A 225 -0.07 -6.56 14.59
N GLU A 226 0.25 -6.58 15.87
CA GLU A 226 0.90 -7.74 16.51
C GLU A 226 0.00 -8.99 16.47
N CYS A 227 -1.32 -8.85 16.61
CA CYS A 227 -2.26 -9.95 16.39
C CYS A 227 -2.27 -10.41 14.93
N GLN A 228 -2.27 -9.47 14.00
CA GLN A 228 -2.19 -9.76 12.57
C GLN A 228 -0.85 -10.44 12.20
N HIS A 229 0.27 -10.08 12.78
CA HIS A 229 1.53 -10.78 12.60
C HIS A 229 1.46 -12.28 13.00
N ARG A 230 0.77 -12.60 14.09
CA ARG A 230 0.54 -14.00 14.46
C ARG A 230 -0.36 -14.72 13.47
N ARG A 231 -1.41 -14.05 12.99
CA ARG A 231 -2.30 -14.59 11.95
C ARG A 231 -1.59 -14.79 10.62
N ASN A 232 -0.68 -13.88 10.25
CA ASN A 232 0.14 -13.99 9.05
C ASN A 232 0.96 -15.29 9.03
N ILE A 233 1.59 -15.64 10.15
CA ILE A 233 2.34 -16.90 10.25
C ILE A 233 1.44 -18.10 9.97
N GLN A 234 0.24 -18.15 10.56
CA GLN A 234 -0.72 -19.24 10.35
C GLN A 234 -1.14 -19.36 8.88
N LEU A 235 -1.45 -18.22 8.23
CA LEU A 235 -1.83 -18.21 6.82
C LEU A 235 -0.67 -18.65 5.91
N LEU A 236 0.56 -18.26 6.23
CA LEU A 236 1.75 -18.71 5.50
C LEU A 236 2.02 -20.20 5.73
N ASP A 237 1.77 -20.75 6.92
CA ASP A 237 1.85 -22.17 7.20
C ASP A 237 0.80 -22.93 6.37
N GLU A 238 -0.45 -22.46 6.35
CA GLU A 238 -1.53 -23.04 5.53
C GLU A 238 -1.17 -23.04 4.02
N LEU A 239 -0.61 -21.93 3.49
CA LEU A 239 -0.16 -21.86 2.11
C LEU A 239 0.99 -22.81 1.83
N THR A 240 1.97 -22.90 2.75
CA THR A 240 3.09 -23.81 2.63
C THR A 240 2.61 -25.26 2.56
N GLU A 241 1.71 -25.68 3.47
CA GLU A 241 1.13 -27.03 3.45
C GLU A 241 0.39 -27.33 2.12
N LEU A 242 -0.33 -26.33 1.56
CA LEU A 242 -1.07 -26.51 0.31
C LEU A 242 -0.13 -26.74 -0.89
N VAL A 243 1.04 -26.08 -0.94
CA VAL A 243 1.99 -26.20 -2.06
C VAL A 243 2.99 -27.34 -1.88
N GLU A 244 3.20 -27.85 -0.64
CA GLU A 244 4.10 -28.95 -0.34
C GLU A 244 3.45 -30.33 -0.45
N ARG A 245 2.12 -30.39 -0.57
CA ARG A 245 1.41 -31.68 -0.73
C ARG A 245 1.73 -32.32 -2.09
N ASP A 246 2.73 -33.19 -2.12
CA ASP A 246 3.09 -34.00 -3.30
C ASP A 246 2.21 -35.25 -3.47
N SER A 247 1.30 -35.57 -2.52
CA SER A 247 0.48 -36.77 -2.54
C SER A 247 -0.81 -36.62 -3.35
N GLU A 248 -1.18 -37.65 -4.12
CA GLU A 248 -2.50 -37.74 -4.73
C GLU A 248 -3.60 -37.91 -3.64
N PRO A 249 -4.76 -37.24 -3.77
CA PRO A 249 -5.14 -36.31 -4.85
C PRO A 249 -4.50 -34.92 -4.67
N ARG A 250 -3.97 -34.35 -5.76
CA ARG A 250 -3.43 -33.00 -5.77
C ARG A 250 -4.48 -31.99 -5.33
N VAL A 251 -4.03 -30.93 -4.66
CA VAL A 251 -4.89 -29.84 -4.24
C VAL A 251 -5.57 -29.21 -5.46
N PRO A 252 -6.91 -29.09 -5.50
CA PRO A 252 -7.59 -28.43 -6.62
C PRO A 252 -7.11 -26.99 -6.78
N VAL A 253 -6.84 -26.55 -8.02
CA VAL A 253 -6.36 -25.20 -8.34
C VAL A 253 -7.27 -24.12 -7.75
N GLY A 254 -8.58 -24.31 -7.76
CA GLY A 254 -9.54 -23.37 -7.18
C GLY A 254 -9.40 -23.21 -5.66
N ARG A 255 -8.97 -24.26 -4.94
CA ARG A 255 -8.70 -24.16 -3.50
C ARG A 255 -7.42 -23.34 -3.21
N LEU A 256 -6.40 -23.54 -4.04
CA LEU A 256 -5.16 -22.76 -3.94
C LEU A 256 -5.40 -21.28 -4.27
N GLU A 257 -6.17 -21.00 -5.32
CA GLU A 257 -6.58 -19.63 -5.68
C GLU A 257 -7.38 -18.97 -4.53
N GLN A 258 -8.30 -19.69 -3.92
CA GLN A 258 -9.08 -19.17 -2.80
C GLN A 258 -8.20 -18.85 -1.59
N ALA A 259 -7.25 -19.71 -1.26
CA ALA A 259 -6.32 -19.50 -0.16
C ALA A 259 -5.41 -18.28 -0.41
N LEU A 260 -4.85 -18.16 -1.62
CA LEU A 260 -4.04 -17.02 -2.02
C LEU A 260 -4.83 -15.71 -2.06
N SER A 261 -6.09 -15.73 -2.53
CA SER A 261 -6.95 -14.55 -2.54
C SER A 261 -7.28 -14.10 -1.11
N ALA A 262 -7.55 -15.03 -0.20
CA ALA A 262 -7.77 -14.71 1.21
C ALA A 262 -6.50 -14.15 1.87
N TYR A 263 -5.34 -14.71 1.54
CA TYR A 263 -4.06 -14.18 2.00
C TYR A 263 -3.80 -12.76 1.47
N ALA A 264 -4.06 -12.51 0.19
CA ALA A 264 -3.92 -11.19 -0.43
C ALA A 264 -4.79 -10.14 0.29
N GLN A 265 -6.06 -10.44 0.53
CA GLN A 265 -6.95 -9.54 1.26
C GLN A 265 -6.43 -9.23 2.68
N PHE A 266 -5.92 -10.24 3.37
CA PHE A 266 -5.28 -10.06 4.67
C PHE A 266 -4.04 -9.16 4.57
N ALA A 267 -3.17 -9.41 3.60
CA ALA A 267 -1.95 -8.63 3.39
C ALA A 267 -2.25 -7.15 3.07
N TRP A 268 -3.26 -6.89 2.23
CA TRP A 268 -3.69 -5.51 1.91
C TRP A 268 -4.26 -4.78 3.11
N GLU A 269 -5.05 -5.46 3.95
CA GLU A 269 -5.54 -4.89 5.20
C GLU A 269 -4.40 -4.52 6.14
N HIS A 270 -3.44 -5.43 6.32
CA HIS A 270 -2.27 -5.25 7.18
C HIS A 270 -1.39 -4.08 6.72
N LEU A 271 -0.93 -4.11 5.48
CA LEU A 271 -0.09 -3.05 4.91
C LEU A 271 -0.80 -1.69 4.93
N GLY A 272 -2.10 -1.65 4.61
CA GLY A 272 -2.88 -0.42 4.62
C GLY A 272 -2.99 0.21 6.02
N ARG A 273 -3.08 -0.59 7.08
CA ARG A 273 -3.06 -0.12 8.47
C ARG A 273 -1.71 0.45 8.87
N GLU A 274 -0.62 -0.20 8.51
CA GLU A 274 0.72 0.32 8.75
C GLU A 274 0.95 1.65 8.05
N GLU A 275 0.65 1.70 6.76
CA GLU A 275 0.83 2.89 5.93
C GLU A 275 -0.09 4.05 6.31
N GLY A 276 -1.32 3.73 6.68
CA GLY A 276 -2.34 4.73 6.95
C GLY A 276 -2.41 5.20 8.40
N VAL A 277 -1.92 4.41 9.36
CA VAL A 277 -2.00 4.75 10.79
C VAL A 277 -0.62 4.87 11.42
N VAL A 278 0.20 3.81 11.28
CA VAL A 278 1.47 3.74 12.00
C VAL A 278 2.50 4.70 11.43
N LEU A 279 2.65 4.76 10.09
CA LEU A 279 3.60 5.69 9.47
C LEU A 279 3.27 7.16 9.74
N PRO A 280 2.00 7.64 9.62
CA PRO A 280 1.64 8.99 10.04
C PRO A 280 1.90 9.28 11.52
N ALA A 281 1.58 8.34 12.41
CA ALA A 281 1.86 8.48 13.84
C ALA A 281 3.37 8.56 14.12
N ALA A 282 4.17 7.71 13.48
CA ALA A 282 5.61 7.71 13.62
C ALA A 282 6.23 9.05 13.17
N ARG A 283 5.80 9.59 12.03
CA ARG A 283 6.25 10.91 11.57
C ARG A 283 5.95 12.02 12.55
N ARG A 284 4.83 11.93 13.25
CA ARG A 284 4.37 12.93 14.19
C ARG A 284 5.10 12.87 15.55
N TYR A 285 5.40 11.66 16.02
CA TYR A 285 5.83 11.46 17.41
C TYR A 285 7.29 11.02 17.56
N LEU A 286 7.91 10.38 16.57
CA LEU A 286 9.32 10.02 16.61
C LEU A 286 10.21 11.23 16.38
N ARG A 287 11.31 11.27 17.13
CA ARG A 287 12.32 12.34 17.07
C ARG A 287 13.40 12.02 16.03
N ASP A 288 14.18 13.01 15.67
CA ASP A 288 15.27 12.84 14.72
C ASP A 288 16.30 11.80 15.17
N GLU A 289 16.55 11.71 16.48
CA GLU A 289 17.44 10.69 17.03
C GLU A 289 16.90 9.27 16.80
N ASP A 290 15.59 9.05 16.98
CA ASP A 290 14.94 7.75 16.76
C ASP A 290 15.08 7.32 15.30
N TRP A 291 14.84 8.25 14.37
CA TRP A 291 15.00 8.00 12.94
C TRP A 291 16.44 7.70 12.54
N ASN A 292 17.42 8.41 13.09
CA ASN A 292 18.84 8.19 12.84
C ASN A 292 19.30 6.81 13.34
N GLU A 293 18.87 6.41 14.54
CA GLU A 293 19.16 5.09 15.11
C GLU A 293 18.58 3.96 14.23
N MET A 294 17.32 4.12 13.82
CA MET A 294 16.67 3.13 12.92
C MET A 294 17.34 3.07 11.55
N ALA A 295 17.68 4.20 10.95
CA ALA A 295 18.38 4.24 9.67
C ALA A 295 19.72 3.49 9.74
N THR A 296 20.52 3.74 10.79
CA THR A 296 21.80 3.06 11.00
C THR A 296 21.61 1.54 11.17
N ALA A 297 20.59 1.15 11.94
CA ALA A 297 20.30 -0.25 12.17
C ALA A 297 19.78 -1.00 10.92
N PHE A 298 19.02 -0.32 10.07
CA PHE A 298 18.57 -0.87 8.79
C PHE A 298 19.73 -1.03 7.79
N ASP A 299 20.71 -0.11 7.83
CA ASP A 299 21.93 -0.21 7.02
C ASP A 299 22.79 -1.43 7.42
N ALA A 300 22.94 -1.68 8.72
CA ALA A 300 23.69 -2.83 9.22
C ALA A 300 23.07 -4.18 8.79
N THR A 301 21.74 -4.31 8.87
CA THR A 301 21.05 -5.54 8.45
C THR A 301 21.09 -5.80 6.94
N ALA A 302 21.25 -4.75 6.12
CA ALA A 302 21.42 -4.90 4.67
C ALA A 302 22.82 -5.44 4.33
N ALA A 303 23.87 -4.98 5.01
CA ALA A 303 25.24 -5.44 4.81
C ALA A 303 25.42 -6.93 5.18
N ASP A 304 24.76 -7.42 6.24
CA ASP A 304 24.81 -8.83 6.65
C ASP A 304 24.12 -9.76 5.65
N SER A 305 23.09 -9.27 4.94
CA SER A 305 22.37 -10.09 3.93
C SER A 305 23.16 -10.27 2.64
N ASP A 306 24.06 -9.37 2.29
CA ASP A 306 24.91 -9.46 1.08
C ASP A 306 26.16 -10.35 1.32
N THR A 307 26.61 -10.48 2.57
CA THR A 307 27.74 -11.35 2.93
C THR A 307 27.41 -12.83 2.95
N VAL A 308 26.13 -13.22 3.06
CA VAL A 308 25.68 -14.62 3.04
C VAL A 308 25.49 -15.18 1.61
N LYS A 309 25.59 -14.33 0.57
CA LYS A 309 25.44 -14.73 -0.84
C LYS A 309 26.77 -15.02 -1.55
N THR A 310 27.90 -14.95 -0.84
CA THR A 310 29.23 -15.32 -1.34
C THR A 310 29.66 -16.63 -0.73
#